data_ad635e39277b8a9d5ea842a60114ff54
#
_entry.id   ad635e39277b8a9d5ea842a60114ff54
#
_cell.length_a   1.000
_cell.length_b   1.000
_cell.length_c   1.000
_cell.angle_alpha   90.00
_cell.angle_beta   90.00
_cell.angle_gamma   90.00
#
_symmetry.space_group_name_H-M   'P 1'
#
loop_
_entity.id
_entity.type
_entity.pdbx_description
1 polymer ?
#
loop_
_entity_poly.entity_id
_entity_poly.type
_entity_poly.pdbx_seq_one_letter_code
_entity_poly.pdbx_strand_id
1 'polypeptide(L)'
;MDMAQRTRSSSSPRATASYLIQLRPYLSEASGARQAMIRSLTSLADDIRRGGIFVPERANVIGRERIATFFEVRGHVAELTVPPSCEACHLTLGRWLDRLIDCCEMVQLVGRTGDVTYLHQAQALLMEAREYARGFNDEYGRIVQKLRSAVDRAAFVSLG
;
A
#
# COMPACT_ATOMS: atom_id res chain seq x y z
N MET A 1 9.55 4.19 -43.71
CA MET A 1 9.11 3.09 -42.83
C MET A 1 10.00 3.09 -41.59
N ASP A 2 9.60 3.84 -40.63
CA ASP A 2 10.35 3.99 -39.40
C ASP A 2 9.73 3.07 -38.35
N MET A 3 10.29 1.88 -38.23
CA MET A 3 10.03 1.06 -37.05
C MET A 3 10.81 1.68 -35.90
N ALA A 4 10.13 2.56 -35.16
CA ALA A 4 10.65 3.06 -33.90
C ALA A 4 10.90 1.84 -32.99
N GLN A 5 12.13 1.42 -32.92
CA GLN A 5 12.64 0.56 -31.86
C GLN A 5 12.35 1.27 -30.55
N ARG A 6 11.23 0.89 -29.90
CA ARG A 6 11.07 1.13 -28.48
C ARG A 6 12.17 0.34 -27.80
N THR A 7 13.33 0.94 -27.70
CA THR A 7 14.32 0.52 -26.72
C THR A 7 13.61 0.60 -25.36
N ARG A 8 13.18 -0.57 -24.85
CA ARG A 8 12.79 -0.67 -23.46
C ARG A 8 14.01 -0.20 -22.67
N SER A 9 13.97 1.04 -22.23
CA SER A 9 14.98 1.57 -21.33
C SER A 9 14.97 0.69 -20.10
N SER A 10 15.88 -0.27 -20.03
CA SER A 10 16.05 -1.12 -18.85
C SER A 10 16.62 -0.21 -17.76
N SER A 11 15.93 -0.13 -16.63
CA SER A 11 16.41 0.60 -15.47
C SER A 11 17.76 0.05 -15.03
N SER A 12 18.67 0.94 -14.64
CA SER A 12 19.90 0.49 -14.01
C SER A 12 19.61 -0.23 -12.70
N PRO A 13 20.34 -1.29 -12.34
CA PRO A 13 20.19 -1.97 -11.05
C PRO A 13 20.32 -1.01 -9.87
N ARG A 14 21.18 0.00 -9.99
CA ARG A 14 21.39 1.03 -8.96
C ARG A 14 20.15 1.89 -8.75
N ALA A 15 19.50 2.34 -9.82
CA ALA A 15 18.28 3.14 -9.75
C ALA A 15 17.13 2.34 -9.12
N THR A 16 16.98 1.08 -9.51
CA THR A 16 16.00 0.15 -8.94
C THR A 16 16.24 -0.08 -7.45
N ALA A 17 17.48 -0.36 -7.06
CA ALA A 17 17.84 -0.55 -5.64
C ALA A 17 17.56 0.71 -4.81
N SER A 18 17.90 1.88 -5.34
CA SER A 18 17.64 3.17 -4.67
C SER A 18 16.15 3.39 -4.43
N TYR A 19 15.32 3.12 -5.43
CA TYR A 19 13.86 3.21 -5.29
C TYR A 19 13.34 2.28 -4.19
N LEU A 20 13.75 1.02 -4.19
CA LEU A 20 13.29 0.05 -3.18
C LEU A 20 13.74 0.44 -1.76
N ILE A 21 14.95 0.97 -1.61
CA ILE A 21 15.45 1.46 -0.31
C ILE A 21 14.62 2.64 0.18
N GLN A 22 14.31 3.60 -0.68
CA GLN A 22 13.49 4.77 -0.33
C GLN A 22 12.05 4.39 0.01
N LEU A 23 11.54 3.33 -0.60
CA LEU A 23 10.18 2.84 -0.40
C LEU A 23 9.98 2.14 0.96
N ARG A 24 11.00 1.50 1.49
CA ARG A 24 10.92 0.67 2.71
C ARG A 24 10.25 1.34 3.92
N PRO A 25 10.65 2.55 4.34
CA PRO A 25 10.04 3.18 5.51
C PRO A 25 8.55 3.44 5.31
N TYR A 26 8.12 3.80 4.12
CA TYR A 26 6.71 4.04 3.80
C TYR A 26 5.89 2.76 3.80
N LEU A 27 6.44 1.66 3.30
CA LEU A 27 5.80 0.34 3.39
C LEU A 27 5.63 -0.11 4.83
N SER A 28 6.64 0.07 5.65
CA SER A 28 6.61 -0.27 7.08
C SER A 28 5.54 0.54 7.83
N GLU A 29 5.49 1.84 7.59
CA GLU A 29 4.52 2.75 8.22
C GLU A 29 3.08 2.41 7.80
N ALA A 30 2.82 2.25 6.51
CA ALA A 30 1.50 1.91 6.00
C ALA A 30 1.04 0.51 6.46
N SER A 31 1.93 -0.47 6.48
CA SER A 31 1.62 -1.83 6.96
C SER A 31 1.28 -1.84 8.45
N GLY A 32 2.02 -1.09 9.27
CA GLY A 32 1.74 -0.93 10.69
C GLY A 32 0.39 -0.25 10.94
N ALA A 33 0.09 0.82 10.21
CA ALA A 33 -1.19 1.51 10.28
C ALA A 33 -2.35 0.62 9.84
N ARG A 34 -2.18 -0.19 8.78
CA ARG A 34 -3.18 -1.16 8.33
C ARG A 34 -3.49 -2.21 9.40
N GLN A 35 -2.47 -2.78 10.01
CA GLN A 35 -2.66 -3.77 11.08
C GLN A 35 -3.40 -3.16 12.27
N ALA A 36 -3.04 -1.95 12.67
CA ALA A 36 -3.72 -1.22 13.74
C ALA A 36 -5.19 -0.95 13.38
N MET A 37 -5.47 -0.58 12.13
CA MET A 37 -6.84 -0.38 11.65
C MET A 37 -7.67 -1.67 11.68
N ILE A 38 -7.11 -2.79 11.25
CA ILE A 38 -7.79 -4.10 11.30
C ILE A 38 -8.18 -4.45 12.73
N ARG A 39 -7.27 -4.27 13.70
CA ARG A 39 -7.58 -4.50 15.11
C ARG A 39 -8.68 -3.59 15.61
N SER A 40 -8.63 -2.31 15.25
CA SER A 40 -9.64 -1.33 15.63
C SER A 40 -11.02 -1.66 15.04
N LEU A 41 -11.09 -2.06 13.78
CA LEU A 41 -12.35 -2.44 13.13
C LEU A 41 -12.93 -3.74 13.71
N THR A 42 -12.10 -4.70 14.05
CA THR A 42 -12.53 -5.92 14.74
C THR A 42 -13.14 -5.59 16.09
N SER A 43 -12.49 -4.74 16.88
CA SER A 43 -13.00 -4.25 18.17
C SER A 43 -14.32 -3.49 18.00
N LEU A 44 -14.42 -2.64 16.99
CA LEU A 44 -15.63 -1.88 16.70
C LEU A 44 -16.80 -2.78 16.30
N ALA A 45 -16.55 -3.81 15.49
CA ALA A 45 -17.54 -4.81 15.11
C ALA A 45 -18.04 -5.60 16.33
N ASP A 46 -17.16 -5.94 17.26
CA ASP A 46 -17.54 -6.58 18.52
C ASP A 46 -18.41 -5.68 19.39
N ASP A 47 -18.10 -4.40 19.48
CA ASP A 47 -18.91 -3.42 20.21
C ASP A 47 -20.31 -3.28 19.61
N ILE A 48 -20.43 -3.26 18.30
CA ILE A 48 -21.73 -3.22 17.59
C ILE A 48 -22.56 -4.43 17.97
N ARG A 49 -21.98 -5.64 17.96
CA ARG A 49 -22.67 -6.87 18.35
C ARG A 49 -23.15 -6.88 19.79
N ARG A 50 -22.44 -6.18 20.68
CA ARG A 50 -22.78 -6.03 22.09
C ARG A 50 -23.72 -4.85 22.39
N GLY A 51 -24.16 -4.11 21.36
CA GLY A 51 -25.01 -2.94 21.51
C GLY A 51 -24.31 -1.72 22.11
N GLY A 52 -23.01 -1.51 21.82
CA GLY A 52 -22.22 -0.39 22.31
C GLY A 52 -22.78 0.95 21.88
N ILE A 53 -22.84 1.91 22.83
CA ILE A 53 -23.41 3.25 22.60
C ILE A 53 -22.42 4.28 22.05
N PHE A 54 -21.11 4.05 22.17
CA PHE A 54 -20.05 4.96 21.72
C PHE A 54 -19.45 4.57 20.37
N VAL A 55 -20.14 3.75 19.59
CA VAL A 55 -19.66 3.26 18.28
C VAL A 55 -19.38 4.40 17.29
N PRO A 56 -20.28 5.40 17.11
CA PRO A 56 -20.01 6.49 16.17
C PRO A 56 -18.78 7.31 16.54
N GLU A 57 -18.60 7.65 17.81
CA GLU A 57 -17.46 8.44 18.30
C GLU A 57 -16.15 7.69 18.10
N ARG A 58 -16.12 6.38 18.40
CA ARG A 58 -14.95 5.53 18.19
C ARG A 58 -14.63 5.38 16.71
N ALA A 59 -15.64 5.19 15.87
CA ALA A 59 -15.47 5.10 14.42
C ALA A 59 -14.86 6.38 13.84
N ASN A 60 -15.33 7.54 14.29
CA ASN A 60 -14.81 8.83 13.85
C ASN A 60 -13.34 9.01 14.20
N VAL A 61 -12.92 8.62 15.41
CA VAL A 61 -11.52 8.69 15.85
C VAL A 61 -10.64 7.74 15.00
N ILE A 62 -11.06 6.49 14.85
CA ILE A 62 -10.33 5.48 14.09
C ILE A 62 -10.11 5.96 12.64
N GLY A 63 -11.18 6.35 11.95
CA GLY A 63 -11.11 6.79 10.57
C GLY A 63 -10.22 7.99 10.39
N ARG A 64 -10.35 9.00 11.24
CA ARG A 64 -9.57 10.24 11.17
C ARG A 64 -8.07 10.00 11.41
N GLU A 65 -7.72 9.22 12.40
CA GLU A 65 -6.30 8.95 12.72
C GLU A 65 -5.62 8.14 11.62
N ARG A 66 -6.29 7.15 11.08
CA ARG A 66 -5.70 6.26 10.07
C ARG A 66 -5.64 6.90 8.69
N ILE A 67 -6.64 7.68 8.31
CA ILE A 67 -6.64 8.37 7.02
C ILE A 67 -5.47 9.35 6.90
N ALA A 68 -5.15 10.06 7.97
CA ALA A 68 -4.02 10.98 7.99
C ALA A 68 -2.70 10.27 7.67
N THR A 69 -2.45 9.11 8.28
CA THR A 69 -1.26 8.29 8.02
C THR A 69 -1.20 7.83 6.56
N PHE A 70 -2.29 7.30 6.02
CA PHE A 70 -2.30 6.82 4.63
C PHE A 70 -2.15 7.94 3.61
N PHE A 71 -2.75 9.10 3.83
CA PHE A 71 -2.55 10.28 2.98
C PHE A 71 -1.10 10.75 2.98
N GLU A 72 -0.46 10.81 4.15
CA GLU A 72 0.94 11.20 4.28
C GLU A 72 1.86 10.24 3.52
N VAL A 73 1.69 8.93 3.74
CA VAL A 73 2.47 7.91 3.02
C VAL A 73 2.24 8.00 1.53
N ARG A 74 0.99 8.16 1.09
CA ARG A 74 0.65 8.27 -0.32
C ARG A 74 1.30 9.50 -0.97
N GLY A 75 1.33 10.62 -0.27
CA GLY A 75 2.00 11.84 -0.73
C GLY A 75 3.51 11.63 -0.91
N HIS A 76 4.17 11.01 0.05
CA HIS A 76 5.60 10.70 -0.05
C HIS A 76 5.90 9.71 -1.17
N VAL A 77 5.10 8.66 -1.31
CA VAL A 77 5.26 7.67 -2.39
C VAL A 77 5.09 8.32 -3.77
N ALA A 78 4.13 9.24 -3.91
CA ALA A 78 3.91 9.95 -5.17
C ALA A 78 5.09 10.84 -5.61
N GLU A 79 5.90 11.29 -4.68
CA GLU A 79 7.08 12.13 -4.94
C GLU A 79 8.34 11.33 -5.33
N LEU A 80 8.31 10.01 -5.17
CA LEU A 80 9.46 9.17 -5.51
C LEU A 80 9.70 9.13 -7.02
N THR A 81 10.98 9.17 -7.39
CA THR A 81 11.39 8.91 -8.78
C THR A 81 11.30 7.41 -9.04
N VAL A 82 10.43 7.01 -9.97
CA VAL A 82 10.13 5.60 -10.24
C VAL A 82 10.89 5.12 -11.46
N PRO A 83 11.81 4.15 -11.32
CA PRO A 83 12.46 3.53 -12.47
C PRO A 83 11.44 2.77 -13.33
N PRO A 84 11.65 2.67 -14.67
CA PRO A 84 10.73 1.93 -15.55
C PRO A 84 10.45 0.49 -15.10
N SER A 85 11.42 -0.20 -14.53
CA SER A 85 11.27 -1.56 -14.01
C SER A 85 10.34 -1.66 -12.78
N CYS A 86 10.07 -0.54 -12.11
CA CYS A 86 9.25 -0.47 -10.90
C CYS A 86 7.88 0.17 -11.12
N GLU A 87 7.55 0.60 -12.33
CA GLU A 87 6.30 1.32 -12.62
C GLU A 87 5.05 0.51 -12.26
N ALA A 88 4.99 -0.77 -12.64
CA ALA A 88 3.87 -1.64 -12.32
C ALA A 88 3.72 -1.83 -10.80
N CYS A 89 4.83 -2.06 -10.11
CA CYS A 89 4.89 -2.20 -8.66
C CYS A 89 4.41 -0.91 -7.96
N HIS A 90 4.87 0.23 -8.43
CA HIS A 90 4.49 1.55 -7.90
C HIS A 90 2.99 1.83 -8.08
N LEU A 91 2.45 1.51 -9.26
CA LEU A 91 1.02 1.67 -9.55
C LEU A 91 0.15 0.79 -8.62
N THR A 92 0.54 -0.45 -8.42
CA THR A 92 -0.16 -1.38 -7.52
C THR A 92 -0.13 -0.90 -6.07
N LEU A 93 1.02 -0.35 -5.63
CA LEU A 93 1.15 0.28 -4.32
C LEU A 93 0.19 1.46 -4.14
N GLY A 94 0.09 2.32 -5.15
CA GLY A 94 -0.84 3.45 -5.13
C GLY A 94 -2.29 3.00 -4.98
N ARG A 95 -2.70 1.96 -5.69
CA ARG A 95 -4.05 1.37 -5.59
C ARG A 95 -4.32 0.77 -4.22
N TRP A 96 -3.33 0.11 -3.63
CA TRP A 96 -3.44 -0.40 -2.26
C TRP A 96 -3.70 0.72 -1.26
N LEU A 97 -2.91 1.80 -1.33
CA LEU A 97 -3.08 2.97 -0.46
C LEU A 97 -4.43 3.65 -0.69
N ASP A 98 -4.89 3.77 -1.93
CA ASP A 98 -6.21 4.33 -2.24
C ASP A 98 -7.34 3.53 -1.62
N ARG A 99 -7.29 2.20 -1.65
CA ARG A 99 -8.31 1.35 -1.00
C ARG A 99 -8.31 1.50 0.51
N LEU A 100 -7.13 1.65 1.13
CA LEU A 100 -7.03 1.90 2.57
C LEU A 100 -7.62 3.27 2.95
N ILE A 101 -7.40 4.29 2.14
CA ILE A 101 -8.00 5.61 2.31
C ILE A 101 -9.53 5.52 2.18
N ASP A 102 -10.03 4.87 1.13
CA ASP A 102 -11.47 4.65 0.93
C ASP A 102 -12.10 3.91 2.11
N CYS A 103 -11.41 2.93 2.66
CA CYS A 103 -11.84 2.23 3.87
C CYS A 103 -11.99 3.18 5.06
N CYS A 104 -11.01 4.05 5.29
CA CYS A 104 -11.07 5.05 6.36
C CYS A 104 -12.25 6.01 6.17
N GLU A 105 -12.56 6.41 4.94
CA GLU A 105 -13.72 7.26 4.63
C GLU A 105 -15.04 6.57 4.99
N MET A 106 -15.18 5.27 4.74
CA MET A 106 -16.35 4.50 5.15
C MET A 106 -16.47 4.43 6.68
N VAL A 107 -15.37 4.24 7.38
CA VAL A 107 -15.36 4.26 8.86
C VAL A 107 -15.78 5.63 9.40
N GLN A 108 -15.32 6.72 8.78
CA GLN A 108 -15.76 8.07 9.14
C GLN A 108 -17.26 8.28 8.89
N LEU A 109 -17.84 7.66 7.86
CA LEU A 109 -19.29 7.71 7.61
C LEU A 109 -20.07 7.02 8.72
N VAL A 110 -19.59 5.93 9.30
CA VAL A 110 -20.17 5.34 10.51
C VAL A 110 -20.19 6.38 11.63
N GLY A 111 -19.10 7.11 11.82
CA GLY A 111 -18.98 8.15 12.83
C GLY A 111 -19.95 9.34 12.64
N ARG A 112 -20.14 9.75 11.39
CA ARG A 112 -20.99 10.92 11.06
C ARG A 112 -22.46 10.60 10.99
N THR A 113 -22.84 9.40 10.53
CA THR A 113 -24.23 9.04 10.26
C THR A 113 -24.82 8.10 11.32
N GLY A 114 -23.99 7.39 12.07
CA GLY A 114 -24.40 6.31 12.96
C GLY A 114 -24.86 5.05 12.23
N ASP A 115 -24.78 5.02 10.89
CA ASP A 115 -25.17 3.86 10.08
C ASP A 115 -24.03 2.84 10.02
N VAL A 116 -24.21 1.74 10.75
CA VAL A 116 -23.21 0.66 10.85
C VAL A 116 -23.06 -0.16 9.56
N THR A 117 -23.95 -0.01 8.58
CA THR A 117 -23.80 -0.70 7.28
C THR A 117 -22.54 -0.24 6.54
N TYR A 118 -22.07 0.97 6.76
CA TYR A 118 -20.80 1.45 6.22
C TYR A 118 -19.58 0.68 6.73
N LEU A 119 -19.67 0.02 7.89
CA LEU A 119 -18.60 -0.84 8.39
C LEU A 119 -18.41 -2.08 7.48
N HIS A 120 -19.48 -2.64 6.95
CA HIS A 120 -19.41 -3.75 6.00
C HIS A 120 -18.72 -3.31 4.70
N GLN A 121 -19.00 -2.10 4.23
CA GLN A 121 -18.31 -1.53 3.07
C GLN A 121 -16.82 -1.29 3.34
N ALA A 122 -16.48 -0.81 4.53
CA ALA A 122 -15.08 -0.66 4.95
C ALA A 122 -14.34 -2.00 4.96
N GLN A 123 -14.97 -3.05 5.48
CA GLN A 123 -14.39 -4.40 5.50
C GLN A 123 -14.20 -4.96 4.09
N ALA A 124 -15.14 -4.72 3.17
CA ALA A 124 -15.01 -5.11 1.76
C ALA A 124 -13.84 -4.41 1.08
N LEU A 125 -13.63 -3.13 1.35
CA LEU A 125 -12.49 -2.36 0.83
C LEU A 125 -11.15 -2.86 1.38
N LEU A 126 -11.10 -3.29 2.64
CA LEU A 126 -9.91 -3.95 3.20
C LEU A 126 -9.58 -5.27 2.49
N MET A 127 -10.59 -6.06 2.14
CA MET A 127 -10.38 -7.29 1.38
C MET A 127 -9.88 -7.00 -0.04
N GLU A 128 -10.42 -5.98 -0.69
CA GLU A 128 -9.93 -5.52 -2.00
C GLU A 128 -8.49 -5.02 -1.91
N ALA A 129 -8.16 -4.23 -0.88
CA ALA A 129 -6.79 -3.78 -0.62
C ALA A 129 -5.84 -4.96 -0.45
N ARG A 130 -6.26 -6.06 0.16
CA ARG A 130 -5.45 -7.26 0.33
C ARG A 130 -5.02 -7.87 -1.00
N GLU A 131 -5.88 -7.84 -2.02
CA GLU A 131 -5.52 -8.33 -3.36
C GLU A 131 -4.45 -7.46 -4.01
N TYR A 132 -4.53 -6.14 -3.87
CA TYR A 132 -3.46 -5.24 -4.31
C TYR A 132 -2.15 -5.47 -3.55
N ALA A 133 -2.20 -5.72 -2.25
CA ALA A 133 -1.02 -6.05 -1.45
C ALA A 133 -0.33 -7.34 -1.94
N ARG A 134 -1.11 -8.36 -2.29
CA ARG A 134 -0.57 -9.60 -2.87
C ARG A 134 0.12 -9.35 -4.20
N GLY A 135 -0.53 -8.63 -5.11
CA GLY A 135 0.05 -8.26 -6.39
C GLY A 135 1.34 -7.45 -6.23
N PHE A 136 1.35 -6.49 -5.32
CA PHE A 136 2.54 -5.72 -4.99
C PHE A 136 3.67 -6.61 -4.48
N ASN A 137 3.40 -7.51 -3.54
CA ASN A 137 4.41 -8.41 -2.99
C ASN A 137 5.02 -9.32 -4.05
N ASP A 138 4.21 -9.82 -4.98
CA ASP A 138 4.67 -10.66 -6.09
C ASP A 138 5.60 -9.88 -7.03
N GLU A 139 5.23 -8.67 -7.41
CA GLU A 139 6.03 -7.81 -8.26
C GLU A 139 7.32 -7.35 -7.57
N TYR A 140 7.23 -6.95 -6.31
CA TYR A 140 8.36 -6.57 -5.48
C TYR A 140 9.37 -7.72 -5.35
N GLY A 141 8.88 -8.92 -5.09
CA GLY A 141 9.72 -10.12 -5.00
C GLY A 141 10.47 -10.42 -6.30
N ARG A 142 9.82 -10.26 -7.45
CA ARG A 142 10.46 -10.42 -8.78
C ARG A 142 11.55 -9.38 -9.02
N ILE A 143 11.32 -8.14 -8.65
CA ILE A 143 12.31 -7.05 -8.77
C ILE A 143 13.53 -7.34 -7.90
N VAL A 144 13.32 -7.73 -6.64
CA VAL A 144 14.40 -8.08 -5.71
C VAL A 144 15.22 -9.26 -6.26
N GLN A 145 14.56 -10.28 -6.79
CA GLN A 145 15.25 -11.44 -7.38
C GLN A 145 16.09 -11.06 -8.59
N LYS A 146 15.58 -10.21 -9.47
CA LYS A 146 16.35 -9.71 -10.63
C LYS A 146 17.57 -8.90 -10.20
N LEU A 147 17.45 -8.08 -9.14
CA LEU A 147 18.59 -7.34 -8.58
C LEU A 147 19.65 -8.27 -8.03
N ARG A 148 19.29 -9.29 -7.27
CA ARG A 148 20.22 -10.29 -6.75
C ARG A 148 20.97 -10.99 -7.88
N SER A 149 20.25 -11.43 -8.91
CA SER A 149 20.86 -12.07 -10.09
C SER A 149 21.82 -11.15 -10.83
N ALA A 150 21.53 -9.86 -10.92
CA ALA A 150 22.41 -8.86 -11.53
C ALA A 150 23.69 -8.64 -10.70
N VAL A 151 23.59 -8.59 -9.37
CA VAL A 151 24.72 -8.47 -8.45
C VAL A 151 25.61 -9.71 -8.53
N ASP A 152 25.03 -10.90 -8.51
CA ASP A 152 25.78 -12.17 -8.60
C ASP A 152 26.55 -12.28 -9.92
N ARG A 153 25.95 -11.88 -11.04
CA ARG A 153 26.63 -11.85 -12.35
C ARG A 153 27.80 -10.87 -12.38
N ALA A 154 27.62 -9.69 -11.80
CA ALA A 154 28.68 -8.68 -11.72
C ALA A 154 29.84 -9.16 -10.84
N ALA A 155 29.57 -9.80 -9.70
CA ALA A 155 30.57 -10.40 -8.82
C ALA A 155 31.35 -11.52 -9.53
N PHE A 156 30.68 -12.37 -10.29
CA PHE A 156 31.31 -13.46 -11.06
C PHE A 156 32.26 -12.93 -12.14
N VAL A 157 31.87 -11.87 -12.85
CA VAL A 157 32.70 -11.21 -13.86
C VAL A 157 33.93 -10.55 -13.25
N SER A 158 33.83 -10.02 -12.04
CA SER A 158 34.94 -9.37 -11.32
C SER A 158 35.99 -10.36 -10.81
N LEU A 159 35.63 -11.63 -10.65
CA LEU A 159 36.54 -12.70 -10.21
C LEU A 159 37.25 -13.44 -11.36
N GLY A 160 36.85 -13.16 -12.56
CA GLY A 160 37.48 -13.65 -13.80
C GLY A 160 38.49 -12.68 -14.35
#